data_f6ec01bbd7f28c18d3b3a2105333b39f
#
_entry.id   f6ec01bbd7f28c18d3b3a2105333b39f
#
_cell.length_a   1.000
_cell.length_b   1.000
_cell.length_c   1.000
_cell.angle_alpha   90.00
_cell.angle_beta   90.00
_cell.angle_gamma   90.00
#
_symmetry.space_group_name_H-M   'P 1'
#
loop_
_entity.id
_entity.type
_entity.pdbx_description
1 polymer ?
#
loop_
_entity_poly.entity_id
_entity_poly.type
_entity_poly.pdbx_seq_one_letter_code
_entity_poly.pdbx_strand_id
1 'polypeptide(L)'
;MPTGTHKRLPSGRPARAAAALIAAVLALAQAGALAAPPKRAAAPYSFAIVSGVIATPADEPAAQRLFESIARERNLAFVVYAGDIKGTKEACRDALYTQRGAILDASRVPLVFIPGHDDWVTCNTAAGGGYDPVERLDFLRQTLLADAALPDPGALQITRESEVARFRPYRENARWMHDDVVYVAVNAPAPNNHYLTAGGRNGEFEDRIIANGFWIDHAAEYAKRREARAMVVIFEGDPQFDRYERAERFAWLRFNRPRIRDGFRELKRTLVKAAATFRGPILVMHASSEPLANGFLIDRPLHADDGVLVGNVTRVAIGPRHPANQWVKVSVSPARQTIFNVSLQDVPKNLPIPPALPAVPRDDVPLPQMPEIPALPALPDSSSVAPPLQGDGTTPGAPPPPSGPAPGLPASSVQGPP
;
A
#
# COMPACT_ATOMS: atom_id res chain seq x y z
N MET A 1 36.77 32.04 -99.04
CA MET A 1 37.55 31.21 -98.11
C MET A 1 37.95 32.06 -96.90
N PRO A 2 37.43 31.83 -95.73
CA PRO A 2 38.22 31.85 -94.54
C PRO A 2 37.87 30.72 -93.61
N THR A 3 38.89 30.25 -92.92
CA THR A 3 38.98 29.14 -92.06
C THR A 3 38.36 29.46 -90.67
N GLY A 4 37.43 28.65 -90.19
CA GLY A 4 36.84 28.75 -88.87
C GLY A 4 37.66 27.95 -87.82
N THR A 5 38.08 28.62 -86.81
CA THR A 5 38.78 28.08 -85.68
C THR A 5 37.77 27.67 -84.55
N HIS A 6 37.62 26.37 -84.35
CA HIS A 6 36.85 25.84 -83.20
C HIS A 6 37.66 25.93 -81.95
N LYS A 7 37.23 26.78 -80.97
CA LYS A 7 37.71 26.78 -79.60
C LYS A 7 37.03 25.63 -78.85
N ARG A 8 37.81 24.66 -78.38
CA ARG A 8 37.34 23.65 -77.41
C ARG A 8 37.33 24.27 -76.01
N LEU A 9 36.18 24.21 -75.35
CA LEU A 9 36.00 24.51 -73.98
C LEU A 9 36.57 23.35 -73.08
N PRO A 10 37.22 23.62 -71.99
CA PRO A 10 37.70 22.56 -71.05
C PRO A 10 36.50 22.04 -70.24
N SER A 11 36.23 20.74 -70.33
CA SER A 11 35.28 20.03 -69.49
C SER A 11 35.78 19.97 -68.06
N GLY A 12 35.03 20.67 -67.22
CA GLY A 12 35.35 20.88 -65.84
C GLY A 12 35.21 19.65 -64.95
N ARG A 13 35.86 19.75 -63.83
CA ARG A 13 35.78 18.87 -62.68
C ARG A 13 35.12 19.59 -61.50
N PRO A 14 33.77 19.69 -61.37
CA PRO A 14 33.15 20.04 -60.08
C PRO A 14 32.49 18.83 -59.38
N ALA A 15 32.19 17.73 -60.06
CA ALA A 15 31.41 16.64 -59.46
C ALA A 15 32.18 15.82 -58.38
N ARG A 16 33.50 15.72 -58.47
CA ARG A 16 34.28 14.97 -57.47
C ARG A 16 34.54 15.74 -56.15
N ALA A 17 34.57 17.06 -56.16
CA ALA A 17 34.71 17.87 -54.96
C ALA A 17 33.41 17.90 -54.12
N ALA A 18 32.24 17.96 -54.77
CA ALA A 18 30.95 17.91 -54.09
C ALA A 18 30.67 16.53 -53.42
N ALA A 19 31.04 15.44 -54.11
CA ALA A 19 30.92 14.09 -53.50
C ALA A 19 31.83 13.86 -52.31
N ALA A 20 33.04 14.44 -52.30
CA ALA A 20 33.95 14.34 -51.14
C ALA A 20 33.47 15.15 -49.92
N LEU A 21 32.84 16.30 -50.14
CA LEU A 21 32.28 17.13 -49.06
C LEU A 21 31.02 16.47 -48.43
N ILE A 22 30.16 15.85 -49.23
CA ILE A 22 28.99 15.13 -48.71
C ILE A 22 29.41 13.88 -47.92
N ALA A 23 30.42 13.14 -48.37
CA ALA A 23 30.95 12.00 -47.63
C ALA A 23 31.62 12.40 -46.32
N ALA A 24 32.32 13.56 -46.24
CA ALA A 24 32.91 14.08 -45.00
C ALA A 24 31.85 14.55 -44.00
N VAL A 25 30.74 15.17 -44.46
CA VAL A 25 29.64 15.59 -43.58
C VAL A 25 28.87 14.39 -43.05
N LEU A 26 28.64 13.34 -43.82
CA LEU A 26 28.02 12.08 -43.37
C LEU A 26 28.95 11.31 -42.38
N ALA A 27 30.24 11.32 -42.55
CA ALA A 27 31.19 10.71 -41.63
C ALA A 27 31.28 11.48 -40.27
N LEU A 28 31.16 12.81 -40.28
CA LEU A 28 31.10 13.63 -39.05
C LEU A 28 29.72 13.46 -38.35
N ALA A 29 28.61 13.23 -39.07
CA ALA A 29 27.34 12.98 -38.47
C ALA A 29 27.27 11.60 -37.78
N GLN A 30 28.04 10.63 -38.22
CA GLN A 30 28.13 9.30 -37.56
C GLN A 30 29.09 9.28 -36.37
N ALA A 31 30.08 10.17 -36.28
CA ALA A 31 30.95 10.30 -35.12
C ALA A 31 30.29 10.98 -33.91
N GLY A 32 29.09 11.57 -34.11
CA GLY A 32 28.30 12.23 -33.06
C GLY A 32 27.24 11.32 -32.37
N ALA A 33 27.18 10.03 -32.67
CA ALA A 33 26.49 9.07 -31.79
C ALA A 33 27.34 8.92 -30.52
N LEU A 34 27.27 9.91 -29.64
CA LEU A 34 27.78 9.81 -28.27
C LEU A 34 27.12 8.56 -27.68
N ALA A 35 27.90 7.49 -27.55
CA ALA A 35 27.50 6.33 -26.78
C ALA A 35 27.01 6.87 -25.43
N ALA A 36 25.75 6.62 -25.10
CA ALA A 36 25.20 7.00 -23.82
C ALA A 36 26.21 6.54 -22.74
N PRO A 37 26.56 7.39 -21.76
CA PRO A 37 27.53 7.00 -20.76
C PRO A 37 27.11 5.65 -20.18
N PRO A 38 28.03 4.70 -19.99
CA PRO A 38 27.67 3.39 -19.47
C PRO A 38 26.92 3.60 -18.17
N LYS A 39 25.70 3.01 -18.09
CA LYS A 39 24.84 3.08 -16.89
C LYS A 39 25.72 2.63 -15.72
N ARG A 40 26.04 3.56 -14.81
CA ARG A 40 26.90 3.30 -13.66
C ARG A 40 26.36 2.05 -12.97
N ALA A 41 27.22 1.06 -12.77
CA ALA A 41 26.80 -0.15 -12.05
C ALA A 41 26.28 0.29 -10.67
N ALA A 42 25.05 -0.15 -10.33
CA ALA A 42 24.46 0.14 -9.04
C ALA A 42 25.41 -0.33 -7.93
N ALA A 43 25.66 0.50 -6.94
CA ALA A 43 26.43 0.09 -5.76
C ALA A 43 25.56 -0.85 -4.89
N PRO A 44 26.15 -1.81 -4.18
CA PRO A 44 25.37 -2.58 -3.21
C PRO A 44 24.89 -1.66 -2.08
N TYR A 45 23.62 -1.79 -1.73
CA TYR A 45 23.01 -1.08 -0.60
C TYR A 45 22.13 -2.04 0.20
N SER A 46 21.59 -1.58 1.33
CA SER A 46 20.61 -2.33 2.11
C SER A 46 19.50 -1.40 2.57
N PHE A 47 18.37 -1.98 2.93
CA PHE A 47 17.32 -1.30 3.66
C PHE A 47 16.88 -2.15 4.86
N ALA A 48 16.30 -1.50 5.85
CA ALA A 48 15.73 -2.16 7.02
C ALA A 48 14.22 -2.23 6.89
N ILE A 49 13.62 -3.30 7.42
CA ILE A 49 12.18 -3.38 7.61
C ILE A 49 11.89 -3.87 9.03
N VAL A 50 10.96 -3.18 9.68
CA VAL A 50 10.49 -3.45 11.04
C VAL A 50 8.97 -3.36 11.08
N SER A 51 8.35 -4.03 12.05
CA SER A 51 6.90 -3.98 12.32
C SER A 51 6.67 -4.30 13.79
N GLY A 52 5.67 -3.66 14.42
CA GLY A 52 5.26 -3.96 15.78
C GLY A 52 6.37 -3.77 16.84
N VAL A 53 7.25 -2.80 16.62
CA VAL A 53 8.43 -2.59 17.51
C VAL A 53 8.01 -2.08 18.89
N ILE A 54 6.91 -1.32 18.97
CA ILE A 54 6.45 -0.67 20.19
C ILE A 54 5.05 -1.18 20.53
N ALA A 55 4.96 -2.15 21.43
CA ALA A 55 3.68 -2.68 21.90
C ALA A 55 3.17 -1.99 23.18
N THR A 56 4.08 -1.35 23.93
CA THR A 56 3.80 -0.63 25.19
C THR A 56 4.75 0.55 25.33
N PRO A 57 4.46 1.53 26.21
CA PRO A 57 5.40 2.62 26.50
C PRO A 57 6.75 2.13 27.02
N ALA A 58 6.81 0.95 27.64
CA ALA A 58 8.06 0.37 28.13
C ALA A 58 9.02 -0.04 27.01
N ASP A 59 8.51 -0.24 25.78
CA ASP A 59 9.31 -0.62 24.61
C ASP A 59 9.97 0.58 23.92
N GLU A 60 9.55 1.81 24.21
CA GLU A 60 10.06 3.02 23.56
C GLU A 60 11.59 3.18 23.65
N PRO A 61 12.24 2.97 24.81
CA PRO A 61 13.70 3.05 24.88
C PRO A 61 14.39 1.95 24.05
N ALA A 62 13.78 0.77 23.92
CA ALA A 62 14.29 -0.31 23.09
C ALA A 62 14.14 0.02 21.60
N ALA A 63 13.01 0.62 21.20
CA ALA A 63 12.78 1.10 19.85
C ALA A 63 13.81 2.18 19.44
N GLN A 64 14.09 3.13 20.31
CA GLN A 64 15.12 4.15 20.06
C GLN A 64 16.51 3.52 19.86
N ARG A 65 16.89 2.52 20.69
CA ARG A 65 18.12 1.76 20.48
C ARG A 65 18.13 0.99 19.18
N LEU A 66 17.01 0.43 18.79
CA LEU A 66 16.87 -0.29 17.52
C LEU A 66 17.13 0.66 16.34
N PHE A 67 16.53 1.86 16.31
CA PHE A 67 16.79 2.84 15.26
C PHE A 67 18.24 3.34 15.29
N GLU A 68 18.85 3.51 16.45
CA GLU A 68 20.26 3.83 16.56
C GLU A 68 21.17 2.70 16.03
N SER A 69 20.80 1.43 16.27
CA SER A 69 21.48 0.26 15.71
C SER A 69 21.37 0.24 14.17
N ILE A 70 20.18 0.47 13.66
CA ILE A 70 19.92 0.55 12.22
C ILE A 70 20.75 1.68 11.57
N ALA A 71 20.80 2.85 12.20
CA ALA A 71 21.54 4.00 11.68
C ALA A 71 23.08 3.79 11.61
N ARG A 72 23.64 2.83 12.35
CA ARG A 72 25.04 2.44 12.29
C ARG A 72 25.38 1.45 11.19
N GLU A 73 24.35 0.89 10.55
CA GLU A 73 24.57 -0.06 9.45
C GLU A 73 25.13 0.66 8.22
N ARG A 74 26.19 0.09 7.66
CA ARG A 74 26.85 0.66 6.47
C ARG A 74 25.99 0.46 5.24
N ASN A 75 25.94 1.48 4.37
CA ASN A 75 25.20 1.44 3.10
C ASN A 75 23.70 1.20 3.28
N LEU A 76 23.14 1.59 4.43
CA LEU A 76 21.70 1.56 4.64
C LEU A 76 21.06 2.77 3.97
N ALA A 77 20.15 2.52 3.04
CA ALA A 77 19.51 3.57 2.26
C ALA A 77 18.27 4.16 2.96
N PHE A 78 17.45 3.30 3.57
CA PHE A 78 16.21 3.70 4.25
C PHE A 78 15.70 2.61 5.19
N VAL A 79 14.71 2.98 5.99
CA VAL A 79 13.93 2.08 6.86
C VAL A 79 12.48 2.06 6.37
N VAL A 80 11.84 0.90 6.40
CA VAL A 80 10.38 0.79 6.28
C VAL A 80 9.83 0.30 7.62
N TYR A 81 8.95 1.08 8.21
CA TYR A 81 8.18 0.68 9.38
C TYR A 81 6.81 0.19 8.89
N ALA A 82 6.64 -1.12 8.84
CA ALA A 82 5.47 -1.78 8.29
C ALA A 82 4.43 -2.06 9.39
N GLY A 83 3.84 -1.00 9.92
CA GLY A 83 2.70 -1.04 10.83
C GLY A 83 3.01 -1.30 12.30
N ASP A 84 2.01 -0.97 13.11
CA ASP A 84 1.94 -1.19 14.54
C ASP A 84 2.98 -0.39 15.34
N ILE A 85 2.85 0.96 15.29
CA ILE A 85 3.62 1.87 16.15
C ILE A 85 3.09 1.92 17.58
N LYS A 86 1.96 1.25 17.83
CA LYS A 86 1.36 1.04 19.16
C LYS A 86 0.87 -0.39 19.30
N GLY A 87 0.62 -0.83 20.52
CA GLY A 87 0.06 -2.15 20.77
C GLY A 87 -1.47 -2.16 20.84
N THR A 88 -2.06 -3.34 20.69
CA THR A 88 -3.51 -3.59 20.73
C THR A 88 -4.19 -3.04 22.00
N LYS A 89 -3.45 -2.98 23.14
CA LYS A 89 -3.98 -2.54 24.45
C LYS A 89 -3.81 -1.05 24.70
N GLU A 90 -3.24 -0.30 23.79
CA GLU A 90 -3.06 1.14 23.90
C GLU A 90 -4.21 1.87 23.22
N ALA A 91 -4.79 2.85 23.93
CA ALA A 91 -5.85 3.68 23.35
C ALA A 91 -5.30 4.60 22.26
N CYS A 92 -6.05 4.75 21.17
CA CYS A 92 -5.69 5.51 19.98
C CYS A 92 -5.83 7.03 20.18
N ARG A 93 -5.17 7.56 21.22
CA ARG A 93 -5.19 8.99 21.56
C ARG A 93 -4.23 9.78 20.69
N ASP A 94 -4.58 11.03 20.39
CA ASP A 94 -3.74 11.94 19.61
C ASP A 94 -2.33 12.09 20.21
N ALA A 95 -2.26 12.25 21.55
CA ALA A 95 -1.00 12.36 22.28
C ALA A 95 -0.10 11.12 22.10
N LEU A 96 -0.68 9.90 22.02
CA LEU A 96 0.08 8.70 21.77
C LEU A 96 0.71 8.73 20.38
N TYR A 97 -0.06 9.07 19.35
CA TYR A 97 0.48 9.14 17.98
C TYR A 97 1.54 10.24 17.85
N THR A 98 1.34 11.38 18.51
CA THR A 98 2.35 12.45 18.55
C THR A 98 3.66 11.96 19.17
N GLN A 99 3.57 11.24 20.29
CA GLN A 99 4.74 10.65 20.95
C GLN A 99 5.42 9.59 20.07
N ARG A 100 4.65 8.70 19.44
CA ARG A 100 5.20 7.70 18.52
C ARG A 100 5.82 8.34 17.28
N GLY A 101 5.17 9.37 16.74
CA GLY A 101 5.72 10.17 15.64
C GLY A 101 7.09 10.76 15.99
N ALA A 102 7.25 11.33 17.18
CA ALA A 102 8.55 11.86 17.61
C ALA A 102 9.66 10.78 17.68
N ILE A 103 9.31 9.52 17.97
CA ILE A 103 10.28 8.41 17.94
C ILE A 103 10.67 8.08 16.50
N LEU A 104 9.71 8.09 15.55
CA LEU A 104 9.99 7.87 14.13
C LEU A 104 10.83 9.01 13.54
N ASP A 105 10.49 10.26 13.88
CA ASP A 105 11.19 11.48 13.43
C ASP A 105 12.64 11.55 13.92
N ALA A 106 12.95 10.91 15.06
CA ALA A 106 14.30 10.81 15.57
C ALA A 106 15.19 9.83 14.77
N SER A 107 14.64 9.12 13.78
CA SER A 107 15.43 8.27 12.88
C SER A 107 16.45 9.11 12.11
N ARG A 108 17.71 8.67 12.13
CA ARG A 108 18.79 9.30 11.34
C ARG A 108 18.86 8.79 9.90
N VAL A 109 18.02 7.83 9.56
CA VAL A 109 17.92 7.24 8.24
C VAL A 109 16.52 7.54 7.72
N PRO A 110 16.35 7.89 6.44
CA PRO A 110 15.03 8.10 5.86
C PRO A 110 14.08 6.96 6.21
N LEU A 111 12.90 7.28 6.75
CA LEU A 111 11.94 6.29 7.23
C LEU A 111 10.61 6.44 6.49
N VAL A 112 10.10 5.32 5.98
CA VAL A 112 8.76 5.22 5.37
C VAL A 112 7.86 4.44 6.34
N PHE A 113 6.80 5.09 6.81
CA PHE A 113 5.80 4.47 7.68
C PHE A 113 4.58 4.01 6.86
N ILE A 114 4.10 2.81 7.15
CA ILE A 114 2.88 2.22 6.60
C ILE A 114 1.97 1.92 7.80
N PRO A 115 0.73 2.42 7.88
CA PRO A 115 -0.18 2.10 8.96
C PRO A 115 -0.51 0.61 9.03
N GLY A 116 -0.47 0.04 10.23
CA GLY A 116 -0.81 -1.36 10.51
C GLY A 116 -2.14 -1.52 11.23
N HIS A 117 -2.40 -2.76 11.59
CA HIS A 117 -3.62 -3.18 12.28
C HIS A 117 -3.86 -2.43 13.60
N ASP A 118 -2.86 -2.36 14.44
CA ASP A 118 -3.01 -1.73 15.75
C ASP A 118 -3.04 -0.20 15.67
N ASP A 119 -2.56 0.37 14.57
CA ASP A 119 -2.51 1.83 14.40
C ASP A 119 -3.89 2.47 14.19
N TRP A 120 -4.86 1.72 13.66
CA TRP A 120 -6.18 2.27 13.39
C TRP A 120 -7.32 1.25 13.47
N VAL A 121 -7.15 0.00 13.01
CA VAL A 121 -8.22 -0.99 12.95
C VAL A 121 -8.75 -1.36 14.34
N THR A 122 -7.87 -1.51 15.34
CA THR A 122 -8.26 -1.87 16.71
C THR A 122 -8.79 -0.72 17.55
N CYS A 123 -8.81 0.50 17.03
CA CYS A 123 -9.20 1.69 17.78
C CYS A 123 -10.65 1.67 18.26
N ASN A 124 -11.53 0.92 17.60
CA ASN A 124 -12.93 0.75 18.01
C ASN A 124 -13.14 -0.22 19.18
N THR A 125 -12.10 -0.91 19.62
CA THR A 125 -12.18 -1.80 20.78
C THR A 125 -12.18 -0.99 22.09
N ALA A 126 -12.66 -1.59 23.19
CA ALA A 126 -12.59 -0.94 24.50
C ALA A 126 -11.15 -0.58 24.90
N ALA A 127 -10.18 -1.47 24.60
CA ALA A 127 -8.77 -1.21 24.85
C ALA A 127 -8.21 -0.11 23.92
N GLY A 128 -8.65 -0.06 22.68
CA GLY A 128 -8.31 0.98 21.69
C GLY A 128 -8.94 2.34 21.99
N GLY A 129 -9.85 2.42 22.96
CA GLY A 129 -10.48 3.67 23.41
C GLY A 129 -11.83 3.96 22.74
N GLY A 130 -12.36 3.08 21.88
CA GLY A 130 -13.66 3.22 21.24
C GLY A 130 -13.73 4.26 20.12
N TYR A 131 -12.59 4.62 19.54
CA TYR A 131 -12.51 5.57 18.41
C TYR A 131 -12.98 4.94 17.11
N ASP A 132 -13.51 5.73 16.19
CA ASP A 132 -13.78 5.26 14.83
C ASP A 132 -12.47 4.97 14.07
N PRO A 133 -12.29 3.76 13.52
CA PRO A 133 -11.06 3.38 12.82
C PRO A 133 -10.73 4.28 11.64
N VAL A 134 -11.74 4.69 10.86
CA VAL A 134 -11.55 5.52 9.66
C VAL A 134 -11.11 6.93 10.06
N GLU A 135 -11.71 7.47 11.12
CA GLU A 135 -11.29 8.76 11.68
C GLU A 135 -9.84 8.70 12.19
N ARG A 136 -9.43 7.59 12.84
CA ARG A 136 -8.05 7.43 13.29
C ARG A 136 -7.06 7.30 12.12
N LEU A 137 -7.45 6.58 11.07
CA LEU A 137 -6.66 6.54 9.83
C LEU A 137 -6.51 7.95 9.21
N ASP A 138 -7.58 8.74 9.19
CA ASP A 138 -7.52 10.11 8.67
C ASP A 138 -6.65 11.01 9.56
N PHE A 139 -6.67 10.82 10.87
CA PHE A 139 -5.75 11.51 11.78
C PHE A 139 -4.28 11.16 11.46
N LEU A 140 -3.95 9.89 11.24
CA LEU A 140 -2.60 9.47 10.83
C LEU A 140 -2.19 10.08 9.48
N ARG A 141 -3.12 10.16 8.53
CA ARG A 141 -2.90 10.80 7.22
C ARG A 141 -2.58 12.28 7.33
N GLN A 142 -3.18 12.97 8.31
CA GLN A 142 -2.98 14.41 8.53
C GLN A 142 -1.73 14.71 9.36
N THR A 143 -1.27 13.77 10.17
CA THR A 143 -0.13 13.94 11.08
C THR A 143 1.12 13.21 10.60
N LEU A 144 1.20 11.90 10.82
CA LEU A 144 2.40 11.10 10.55
C LEU A 144 2.66 10.88 9.05
N LEU A 145 1.64 11.02 8.20
CA LEU A 145 1.73 10.81 6.76
C LEU A 145 1.55 12.11 5.96
N ALA A 146 1.56 13.25 6.63
CA ALA A 146 1.62 14.55 5.98
C ALA A 146 2.94 14.69 5.19
N ASP A 147 2.91 15.48 4.12
CA ASP A 147 4.05 15.58 3.19
C ASP A 147 5.35 16.06 3.85
N ALA A 148 5.23 16.79 4.97
CA ALA A 148 6.35 17.27 5.77
C ALA A 148 6.82 16.31 6.88
N ALA A 149 6.15 15.15 7.06
CA ALA A 149 6.34 14.30 8.23
C ALA A 149 7.42 13.22 8.08
N LEU A 150 8.17 13.20 6.99
CA LEU A 150 9.25 12.24 6.82
C LEU A 150 10.60 12.87 7.23
N PRO A 151 11.40 12.16 8.08
CA PRO A 151 12.78 12.55 8.29
C PRO A 151 13.51 12.57 6.94
N ASP A 152 14.07 13.70 6.57
CA ASP A 152 14.80 13.93 5.32
C ASP A 152 14.05 13.47 4.05
N PRO A 153 12.91 14.12 3.69
CA PRO A 153 12.14 13.78 2.50
C PRO A 153 12.95 13.96 1.20
N GLY A 154 14.07 14.71 1.23
CA GLY A 154 14.93 14.92 0.09
C GLY A 154 15.81 13.71 -0.28
N ALA A 155 16.09 12.82 0.66
CA ALA A 155 16.93 11.64 0.43
C ALA A 155 16.21 10.55 -0.38
N LEU A 156 14.90 10.42 -0.20
CA LEU A 156 14.04 9.53 -0.99
C LEU A 156 13.03 10.39 -1.77
N GLN A 157 13.10 10.37 -3.07
CA GLN A 157 12.10 11.04 -3.93
C GLN A 157 10.79 10.24 -3.90
N ILE A 158 10.03 10.41 -2.83
CA ILE A 158 8.77 9.70 -2.62
C ILE A 158 7.66 10.38 -3.41
N THR A 159 6.96 9.62 -4.24
CA THR A 159 5.70 9.98 -4.87
C THR A 159 4.56 9.34 -4.09
N ARG A 160 3.55 10.11 -3.70
CA ARG A 160 2.40 9.58 -2.98
C ARG A 160 1.21 9.42 -3.93
N GLU A 161 0.36 8.46 -3.65
CA GLU A 161 -0.88 8.26 -4.42
C GLU A 161 -1.81 9.47 -4.29
N SER A 162 -1.77 10.17 -3.16
CA SER A 162 -2.53 11.41 -2.91
C SER A 162 -2.22 12.56 -3.89
N GLU A 163 -1.12 12.47 -4.66
CA GLU A 163 -0.83 13.41 -5.76
C GLU A 163 -1.79 13.21 -6.95
N VAL A 164 -2.45 12.04 -7.04
CA VAL A 164 -3.48 11.77 -8.04
C VAL A 164 -4.82 12.28 -7.54
N ALA A 165 -5.46 13.17 -8.29
CA ALA A 165 -6.67 13.88 -7.85
C ALA A 165 -7.80 12.99 -7.31
N ARG A 166 -8.00 11.81 -7.90
CA ARG A 166 -8.99 10.81 -7.46
C ARG A 166 -8.65 10.19 -6.10
N PHE A 167 -7.37 10.08 -5.77
CA PHE A 167 -6.87 9.33 -4.62
C PHE A 167 -6.24 10.23 -3.55
N ARG A 168 -6.64 11.50 -3.47
CA ARG A 168 -6.13 12.48 -2.48
C ARG A 168 -6.11 12.02 -1.03
N PRO A 169 -7.06 11.20 -0.53
CA PRO A 169 -7.02 10.71 0.85
C PRO A 169 -5.86 9.74 1.14
N TYR A 170 -5.36 8.99 0.14
CA TYR A 170 -4.42 7.88 0.34
C TYR A 170 -2.96 8.35 0.42
N ARG A 171 -2.64 9.08 1.48
CA ARG A 171 -1.28 9.60 1.73
C ARG A 171 -0.31 8.52 2.18
N GLU A 172 -0.80 7.43 2.73
CA GLU A 172 -0.05 6.25 3.15
C GLU A 172 0.53 5.46 1.99
N ASN A 173 -0.11 5.50 0.83
CA ASN A 173 0.36 4.80 -0.35
C ASN A 173 1.49 5.59 -1.01
N ALA A 174 2.67 5.00 -1.05
CA ALA A 174 3.89 5.65 -1.47
C ALA A 174 4.66 4.81 -2.50
N ARG A 175 5.40 5.47 -3.38
CA ARG A 175 6.33 4.85 -4.32
C ARG A 175 7.60 5.67 -4.38
N TRP A 176 8.72 4.99 -4.41
CA TRP A 176 10.02 5.61 -4.65
C TRP A 176 10.89 4.67 -5.49
N MET A 177 11.98 5.20 -5.98
CA MET A 177 12.99 4.42 -6.67
C MET A 177 14.34 4.67 -5.99
N HIS A 178 15.06 3.61 -5.65
CA HIS A 178 16.43 3.71 -5.18
C HIS A 178 17.30 2.89 -6.13
N ASP A 179 18.28 3.54 -6.74
CA ASP A 179 19.07 3.03 -7.87
C ASP A 179 18.14 2.49 -8.98
N ASP A 180 18.13 1.18 -9.21
CA ASP A 180 17.37 0.50 -10.26
C ASP A 180 16.25 -0.40 -9.71
N VAL A 181 15.84 -0.21 -8.45
CA VAL A 181 14.74 -0.94 -7.80
C VAL A 181 13.60 0.02 -7.48
N VAL A 182 12.39 -0.34 -7.87
CA VAL A 182 11.15 0.39 -7.54
C VAL A 182 10.54 -0.21 -6.27
N TYR A 183 10.23 0.65 -5.33
CA TYR A 183 9.54 0.33 -4.08
C TYR A 183 8.14 0.90 -4.10
N VAL A 184 7.18 0.15 -3.62
CA VAL A 184 5.80 0.59 -3.45
C VAL A 184 5.26 0.10 -2.11
N ALA A 185 4.73 1.02 -1.34
CA ALA A 185 4.08 0.79 -0.06
C ALA A 185 2.59 1.05 -0.19
N VAL A 186 1.76 0.16 0.37
CA VAL A 186 0.30 0.32 0.38
C VAL A 186 -0.28 -0.09 1.75
N ASN A 187 -1.39 0.55 2.12
CA ASN A 187 -2.12 0.22 3.34
C ASN A 187 -3.03 -1.00 3.10
N ALA A 188 -2.59 -2.15 3.57
CA ALA A 188 -3.37 -3.39 3.55
C ALA A 188 -3.16 -4.12 4.91
N PRO A 189 -3.94 -3.75 5.95
CA PRO A 189 -3.70 -4.16 7.32
C PRO A 189 -4.22 -5.57 7.63
N ALA A 190 -3.65 -6.20 8.66
CA ALA A 190 -4.23 -7.35 9.32
C ALA A 190 -5.49 -6.95 10.15
N PRO A 191 -6.32 -7.90 10.61
CA PRO A 191 -6.58 -9.17 9.96
C PRO A 191 -7.48 -8.98 8.75
N ASN A 192 -7.31 -9.84 7.74
CA ASN A 192 -8.18 -9.90 6.58
C ASN A 192 -8.43 -8.56 5.88
N ASN A 193 -7.40 -7.70 5.83
CA ASN A 193 -7.43 -6.39 5.18
C ASN A 193 -8.60 -5.51 5.65
N HIS A 194 -8.94 -5.56 6.95
CA HIS A 194 -10.08 -4.83 7.54
C HIS A 194 -11.42 -5.06 6.81
N TYR A 195 -11.60 -6.24 6.20
CA TYR A 195 -12.88 -6.61 5.60
C TYR A 195 -13.89 -6.99 6.68
N LEU A 196 -14.99 -6.23 6.81
CA LEU A 196 -16.02 -6.47 7.79
C LEU A 196 -17.04 -7.51 7.28
N THR A 197 -17.15 -8.66 7.97
CA THR A 197 -18.04 -9.75 7.60
C THR A 197 -19.46 -9.58 8.12
N ALA A 198 -19.66 -8.74 9.14
CA ALA A 198 -20.94 -8.54 9.80
C ALA A 198 -21.74 -7.42 9.15
N GLY A 199 -22.36 -7.67 7.99
CA GLY A 199 -23.38 -6.79 7.38
C GLY A 199 -23.11 -5.26 7.44
N GLY A 200 -21.87 -4.91 7.61
CA GLY A 200 -21.42 -3.56 7.87
C GLY A 200 -21.08 -2.78 6.60
N ARG A 201 -20.75 -1.54 6.80
CA ARG A 201 -20.30 -0.63 5.74
C ARG A 201 -18.83 -0.93 5.42
N ASN A 202 -18.56 -1.57 4.29
CA ASN A 202 -17.23 -1.81 3.78
C ASN A 202 -16.71 -0.69 2.87
N GLY A 203 -17.28 0.52 2.92
CA GLY A 203 -16.93 1.61 2.01
C GLY A 203 -15.45 1.96 2.07
N GLU A 204 -14.86 2.07 3.26
CA GLU A 204 -13.42 2.29 3.41
C GLU A 204 -12.62 1.17 2.76
N PHE A 205 -12.96 -0.09 3.05
CA PHE A 205 -12.30 -1.25 2.47
C PHE A 205 -12.38 -1.26 0.94
N GLU A 206 -13.58 -1.04 0.38
CA GLU A 206 -13.83 -1.07 -1.06
C GLU A 206 -13.06 0.04 -1.78
N ASP A 207 -13.06 1.26 -1.24
CA ASP A 207 -12.32 2.38 -1.81
C ASP A 207 -10.81 2.17 -1.72
N ARG A 208 -10.31 1.64 -0.59
CA ARG A 208 -8.89 1.39 -0.36
C ARG A 208 -8.35 0.27 -1.25
N ILE A 209 -9.09 -0.83 -1.48
CA ILE A 209 -8.63 -1.87 -2.41
C ILE A 209 -8.54 -1.36 -3.85
N ILE A 210 -9.41 -0.43 -4.25
CA ILE A 210 -9.34 0.23 -5.57
C ILE A 210 -8.09 1.10 -5.65
N ALA A 211 -7.81 1.89 -4.62
CA ALA A 211 -6.62 2.73 -4.54
C ALA A 211 -5.35 1.87 -4.57
N ASN A 212 -5.23 0.90 -3.69
CA ASN A 212 -4.08 -0.02 -3.64
C ASN A 212 -3.84 -0.71 -4.99
N GLY A 213 -4.92 -1.18 -5.62
CA GLY A 213 -4.86 -1.82 -6.94
C GLY A 213 -4.30 -0.88 -8.01
N PHE A 214 -4.83 0.33 -8.08
CA PHE A 214 -4.34 1.37 -8.98
C PHE A 214 -2.85 1.68 -8.74
N TRP A 215 -2.46 1.85 -7.47
CA TRP A 215 -1.10 2.24 -7.12
C TRP A 215 -0.07 1.19 -7.46
N ILE A 216 -0.35 -0.09 -7.17
CA ILE A 216 0.53 -1.22 -7.53
C ILE A 216 0.63 -1.38 -9.04
N ASP A 217 -0.49 -1.30 -9.78
CA ASP A 217 -0.49 -1.36 -11.23
C ASP A 217 0.35 -0.22 -11.85
N HIS A 218 0.17 1.00 -11.34
CA HIS A 218 0.94 2.16 -11.77
C HIS A 218 2.43 2.00 -11.45
N ALA A 219 2.78 1.39 -10.31
CA ALA A 219 4.17 1.10 -9.96
C ALA A 219 4.79 0.04 -10.88
N ALA A 220 4.03 -0.99 -11.29
CA ALA A 220 4.49 -2.02 -12.22
C ALA A 220 4.77 -1.43 -13.62
N GLU A 221 3.87 -0.57 -14.12
CA GLU A 221 4.10 0.15 -15.38
C GLU A 221 5.26 1.15 -15.28
N TYR A 222 5.42 1.82 -14.15
CA TYR A 222 6.55 2.69 -13.90
C TYR A 222 7.86 1.90 -13.90
N ALA A 223 7.92 0.77 -13.19
CA ALA A 223 9.09 -0.10 -13.14
C ALA A 223 9.47 -0.61 -14.54
N LYS A 224 8.48 -1.02 -15.33
CA LYS A 224 8.67 -1.44 -16.73
C LYS A 224 9.25 -0.31 -17.59
N ARG A 225 8.67 0.90 -17.54
CA ARG A 225 9.14 2.06 -18.33
C ARG A 225 10.53 2.54 -17.92
N ARG A 226 10.88 2.40 -16.65
CA ARG A 226 12.22 2.74 -16.11
C ARG A 226 13.24 1.64 -16.32
N GLU A 227 12.84 0.50 -16.90
CA GLU A 227 13.71 -0.68 -17.01
C GLU A 227 14.30 -1.08 -15.67
N ALA A 228 13.47 -0.98 -14.61
CA ALA A 228 13.88 -1.33 -13.26
C ALA A 228 14.31 -2.80 -13.22
N ARG A 229 15.31 -3.10 -12.41
CA ARG A 229 15.83 -4.46 -12.26
C ARG A 229 14.92 -5.33 -11.38
N ALA A 230 14.23 -4.71 -10.42
CA ALA A 230 13.28 -5.37 -9.54
C ALA A 230 12.21 -4.38 -9.04
N MET A 231 11.13 -4.93 -8.49
CA MET A 231 10.11 -4.17 -7.76
C MET A 231 9.91 -4.81 -6.38
N VAL A 232 9.68 -3.97 -5.36
CA VAL A 232 9.37 -4.41 -4.00
C VAL A 232 8.01 -3.85 -3.62
N VAL A 233 7.07 -4.69 -3.21
CA VAL A 233 5.74 -4.31 -2.72
C VAL A 233 5.68 -4.59 -1.23
N ILE A 234 5.30 -3.58 -0.43
CA ILE A 234 5.35 -3.64 1.03
C ILE A 234 3.99 -3.23 1.62
N PHE A 235 3.50 -4.00 2.55
CA PHE A 235 2.29 -3.72 3.35
C PHE A 235 2.40 -4.43 4.71
N GLU A 236 1.45 -4.19 5.63
CA GLU A 236 1.54 -4.76 6.97
C GLU A 236 0.91 -6.16 7.04
N GLY A 237 -0.34 -6.33 6.61
CA GLY A 237 -1.14 -7.53 6.88
C GLY A 237 -0.65 -8.80 6.19
N ASP A 238 -0.77 -9.96 6.85
CA ASP A 238 -0.49 -11.26 6.23
C ASP A 238 -1.63 -11.64 5.26
N PRO A 239 -1.37 -11.71 3.95
CA PRO A 239 -2.41 -12.01 2.97
C PRO A 239 -2.79 -13.48 2.92
N GLN A 240 -2.13 -14.36 3.66
CA GLN A 240 -2.40 -15.80 3.67
C GLN A 240 -2.51 -16.37 2.24
N PHE A 241 -1.42 -16.30 1.50
CA PHE A 241 -1.38 -16.66 0.07
C PHE A 241 -1.83 -18.08 -0.24
N ASP A 242 -1.79 -18.99 0.71
CA ASP A 242 -2.27 -20.37 0.61
C ASP A 242 -3.82 -20.49 0.65
N ARG A 243 -4.51 -19.44 1.10
CA ARG A 243 -5.96 -19.38 1.09
C ARG A 243 -6.46 -18.81 -0.25
N TYR A 244 -6.83 -19.71 -1.14
CA TYR A 244 -7.52 -19.35 -2.38
C TYR A 244 -9.02 -19.61 -2.22
N GLU A 245 -9.83 -18.60 -2.52
CA GLU A 245 -11.26 -18.81 -2.73
C GLU A 245 -11.45 -19.58 -4.04
N ARG A 246 -11.36 -20.90 -3.97
CA ARG A 246 -11.81 -21.73 -5.09
C ARG A 246 -13.32 -21.62 -5.21
N ALA A 247 -13.83 -21.46 -6.44
CA ALA A 247 -15.25 -21.59 -6.70
C ALA A 247 -15.67 -23.00 -6.29
N GLU A 248 -16.34 -23.13 -5.15
CA GLU A 248 -16.81 -24.42 -4.64
C GLU A 248 -17.89 -24.95 -5.57
N ARG A 249 -17.65 -26.11 -6.18
CA ARG A 249 -18.53 -26.77 -7.15
C ARG A 249 -19.95 -27.05 -6.61
N PHE A 250 -20.13 -27.03 -5.26
CA PHE A 250 -21.36 -27.33 -4.55
C PHE A 250 -21.68 -26.31 -3.45
N ALA A 251 -21.34 -25.03 -3.66
CA ALA A 251 -21.58 -23.97 -2.67
C ALA A 251 -23.05 -23.86 -2.22
N TRP A 252 -24.00 -24.26 -3.08
CA TRP A 252 -25.43 -24.24 -2.82
C TRP A 252 -25.89 -25.32 -1.81
N LEU A 253 -25.07 -26.36 -1.55
CA LEU A 253 -25.37 -27.40 -0.56
C LEU A 253 -24.99 -27.00 0.87
N ARG A 254 -24.32 -25.91 1.08
CA ARG A 254 -23.92 -25.45 2.42
C ARG A 254 -24.93 -24.46 2.98
N PHE A 255 -25.99 -24.97 3.53
CA PHE A 255 -26.89 -24.19 4.36
C PHE A 255 -26.17 -23.80 5.67
N ASN A 256 -26.08 -22.48 5.98
CA ASN A 256 -25.72 -21.93 7.29
C ASN A 256 -24.27 -21.80 7.74
N ARG A 257 -23.27 -21.66 6.86
CA ARG A 257 -21.98 -21.12 7.31
C ARG A 257 -21.70 -19.78 6.60
N PRO A 258 -21.56 -18.66 7.34
CA PRO A 258 -21.15 -17.40 6.73
C PRO A 258 -19.80 -17.61 6.05
N ARG A 259 -19.76 -17.33 4.76
CA ARG A 259 -18.51 -17.43 3.98
C ARG A 259 -17.65 -16.25 4.37
N ILE A 260 -16.56 -16.50 5.08
CA ILE A 260 -15.55 -15.48 5.32
C ILE A 260 -14.89 -15.20 3.96
N ARG A 261 -15.15 -14.04 3.39
CA ARG A 261 -14.49 -13.60 2.15
C ARG A 261 -13.04 -13.26 2.46
N ASP A 262 -12.16 -13.59 1.53
CA ASP A 262 -10.76 -13.19 1.59
C ASP A 262 -10.64 -11.69 1.24
N GLY A 263 -10.38 -10.85 2.23
CA GLY A 263 -10.18 -9.41 2.06
C GLY A 263 -8.90 -9.07 1.29
N PHE A 264 -7.95 -9.99 1.17
CA PHE A 264 -6.74 -9.83 0.36
C PHE A 264 -6.87 -10.33 -1.08
N ARG A 265 -8.03 -10.84 -1.47
CA ARG A 265 -8.23 -11.42 -2.82
C ARG A 265 -7.86 -10.46 -3.95
N GLU A 266 -8.33 -9.23 -3.88
CA GLU A 266 -8.05 -8.23 -4.93
C GLU A 266 -6.57 -7.79 -4.91
N LEU A 267 -5.95 -7.73 -3.74
CA LEU A 267 -4.50 -7.50 -3.63
C LEU A 267 -3.70 -8.63 -4.30
N LYS A 268 -4.06 -9.90 -4.05
CA LYS A 268 -3.44 -11.06 -4.71
C LYS A 268 -3.56 -10.99 -6.23
N ARG A 269 -4.75 -10.67 -6.75
CA ARG A 269 -5.00 -10.48 -8.19
C ARG A 269 -4.20 -9.33 -8.78
N THR A 270 -4.10 -8.22 -8.05
CA THR A 270 -3.28 -7.09 -8.44
C THR A 270 -1.80 -7.47 -8.52
N LEU A 271 -1.29 -8.25 -7.57
CA LEU A 271 0.08 -8.75 -7.62
C LEU A 271 0.32 -9.67 -8.81
N VAL A 272 -0.63 -10.55 -9.17
CA VAL A 272 -0.56 -11.38 -10.39
C VAL A 272 -0.48 -10.51 -11.64
N LYS A 273 -1.34 -9.50 -11.75
CA LYS A 273 -1.35 -8.55 -12.86
C LYS A 273 -0.05 -7.74 -12.94
N ALA A 274 0.44 -7.25 -11.82
CA ALA A 274 1.70 -6.52 -11.73
C ALA A 274 2.89 -7.39 -12.17
N ALA A 275 2.89 -8.68 -11.78
CA ALA A 275 3.90 -9.65 -12.20
C ALA A 275 3.91 -9.89 -13.71
N ALA A 276 2.73 -9.95 -14.33
CA ALA A 276 2.58 -10.09 -15.78
C ALA A 276 2.98 -8.81 -16.53
N THR A 277 2.76 -7.63 -15.94
CA THR A 277 3.06 -6.32 -16.53
C THR A 277 4.56 -6.01 -16.49
N PHE A 278 5.17 -6.12 -15.33
CA PHE A 278 6.60 -5.78 -15.12
C PHE A 278 7.51 -6.87 -15.67
N ARG A 279 7.16 -8.15 -15.48
CA ARG A 279 7.91 -9.36 -15.88
C ARG A 279 9.29 -9.53 -15.24
N GLY A 280 9.79 -8.55 -14.52
CA GLY A 280 10.99 -8.67 -13.67
C GLY A 280 10.66 -9.29 -12.31
N PRO A 281 11.69 -9.53 -11.47
CA PRO A 281 11.51 -10.04 -10.12
C PRO A 281 10.72 -9.07 -9.25
N ILE A 282 9.72 -9.59 -8.54
CA ILE A 282 8.95 -8.84 -7.54
C ILE A 282 9.17 -9.49 -6.18
N LEU A 283 9.55 -8.66 -5.19
CA LEU A 283 9.60 -9.03 -3.79
C LEU A 283 8.37 -8.47 -3.09
N VAL A 284 7.56 -9.34 -2.48
CA VAL A 284 6.42 -8.92 -1.65
C VAL A 284 6.80 -9.09 -0.19
N MET A 285 6.72 -8.03 0.59
CA MET A 285 7.09 -8.02 2.01
C MET A 285 5.91 -7.62 2.87
N HIS A 286 5.68 -8.37 3.95
CA HIS A 286 4.61 -8.08 4.90
C HIS A 286 4.99 -8.58 6.31
N ALA A 287 4.31 -8.06 7.35
CA ALA A 287 4.43 -8.61 8.68
C ALA A 287 3.77 -10.00 8.75
N SER A 288 4.30 -10.85 9.60
CA SER A 288 3.68 -12.14 9.94
C SER A 288 2.80 -11.97 11.17
N SER A 289 1.64 -12.61 11.17
CA SER A 289 0.74 -12.67 12.34
C SER A 289 1.35 -13.43 13.53
N GLU A 290 2.37 -14.26 13.27
CA GLU A 290 3.03 -15.08 14.26
C GLU A 290 4.56 -14.92 14.21
N PRO A 291 5.27 -15.04 15.34
CA PRO A 291 6.72 -15.02 15.33
C PRO A 291 7.30 -16.19 14.53
N LEU A 292 8.24 -15.89 13.67
CA LEU A 292 8.90 -16.85 12.79
C LEU A 292 10.22 -17.35 13.41
N ALA A 293 10.55 -18.62 13.15
CA ALA A 293 11.71 -19.27 13.77
C ALA A 293 13.04 -18.52 13.53
N ASN A 294 13.22 -18.01 12.31
CA ASN A 294 14.40 -17.26 11.89
C ASN A 294 14.14 -15.75 11.77
N GLY A 295 13.01 -15.25 12.32
CA GLY A 295 12.60 -13.86 12.20
C GLY A 295 12.00 -13.48 10.86
N PHE A 296 12.06 -14.35 9.85
CA PHE A 296 11.45 -14.18 8.52
C PHE A 296 11.23 -15.53 7.82
N LEU A 297 10.36 -15.53 6.81
CA LEU A 297 10.10 -16.65 5.91
C LEU A 297 10.22 -16.16 4.46
N ILE A 298 10.90 -16.93 3.61
CA ILE A 298 11.01 -16.67 2.17
C ILE A 298 10.43 -17.85 1.40
N ASP A 299 9.46 -17.59 0.54
CA ASP A 299 8.84 -18.59 -0.33
C ASP A 299 8.21 -17.95 -1.59
N ARG A 300 7.51 -18.77 -2.38
CA ARG A 300 6.79 -18.33 -3.60
C ARG A 300 5.38 -18.89 -3.60
N PRO A 301 4.48 -18.35 -2.76
CA PRO A 301 3.15 -18.93 -2.57
C PRO A 301 2.09 -18.38 -3.53
N LEU A 302 2.39 -17.33 -4.32
CA LEU A 302 1.39 -16.66 -5.14
C LEU A 302 1.04 -17.49 -6.38
N HIS A 303 -0.26 -17.76 -6.53
CA HIS A 303 -0.83 -18.39 -7.72
C HIS A 303 -1.87 -17.47 -8.35
N ALA A 304 -2.07 -17.61 -9.64
CA ALA A 304 -3.17 -16.97 -10.33
C ALA A 304 -4.51 -17.71 -10.07
N ASP A 305 -5.63 -17.11 -10.46
CA ASP A 305 -6.97 -17.68 -10.23
C ASP A 305 -7.16 -19.08 -10.88
N ASP A 306 -6.38 -19.41 -11.92
CA ASP A 306 -6.32 -20.72 -12.58
C ASP A 306 -5.44 -21.75 -11.83
N GLY A 307 -4.78 -21.33 -10.76
CA GLY A 307 -3.89 -22.17 -9.95
C GLY A 307 -2.45 -22.25 -10.45
N VAL A 308 -2.08 -21.47 -11.47
CA VAL A 308 -0.71 -21.41 -11.98
C VAL A 308 0.18 -20.59 -11.05
N LEU A 309 1.34 -21.12 -10.67
CA LEU A 309 2.33 -20.43 -9.84
C LEU A 309 2.90 -19.19 -10.54
N VAL A 310 2.93 -18.06 -9.87
CA VAL A 310 3.54 -16.82 -10.36
C VAL A 310 5.03 -16.80 -10.00
N GLY A 311 5.86 -17.32 -10.92
CA GLY A 311 7.26 -17.65 -10.66
C GLY A 311 8.20 -16.46 -10.40
N ASN A 312 7.84 -15.24 -10.82
CA ASN A 312 8.64 -14.04 -10.63
C ASN A 312 8.27 -13.24 -9.37
N VAL A 313 7.37 -13.75 -8.52
CA VAL A 313 7.01 -13.17 -7.23
C VAL A 313 7.60 -14.01 -6.10
N THR A 314 8.38 -13.37 -5.24
CA THR A 314 8.91 -13.97 -4.01
C THR A 314 8.30 -13.23 -2.82
N ARG A 315 7.79 -13.95 -1.83
CA ARG A 315 7.30 -13.41 -0.56
C ARG A 315 8.42 -13.41 0.48
N VAL A 316 8.46 -12.35 1.29
CA VAL A 316 9.18 -12.30 2.56
C VAL A 316 8.19 -11.88 3.64
N ALA A 317 7.78 -12.83 4.48
CA ALA A 317 7.07 -12.53 5.71
C ALA A 317 8.08 -12.22 6.81
N ILE A 318 7.87 -11.13 7.56
CA ILE A 318 8.74 -10.72 8.67
C ILE A 318 8.02 -10.95 10.00
N GLY A 319 8.69 -11.57 10.96
CA GLY A 319 8.13 -11.87 12.29
C GLY A 319 9.24 -12.19 13.28
N PRO A 320 10.09 -11.20 13.66
CA PRO A 320 11.11 -11.42 14.66
C PRO A 320 10.46 -11.76 16.02
N ARG A 321 11.12 -12.62 16.81
CA ARG A 321 10.60 -12.99 18.15
C ARG A 321 10.64 -11.84 19.15
N HIS A 322 11.54 -10.90 18.94
CA HIS A 322 11.77 -9.75 19.80
C HIS A 322 11.82 -8.48 18.95
N PRO A 323 10.67 -7.96 18.44
CA PRO A 323 10.64 -6.85 17.50
C PRO A 323 11.38 -5.61 17.96
N ALA A 324 11.36 -5.30 19.28
CA ALA A 324 12.07 -4.15 19.83
C ALA A 324 13.61 -4.32 19.88
N ASN A 325 14.13 -5.54 19.65
CA ASN A 325 15.57 -5.85 19.73
C ASN A 325 16.10 -6.55 18.46
N GLN A 326 15.26 -6.72 17.47
CA GLN A 326 15.61 -7.41 16.22
C GLN A 326 14.99 -6.67 15.03
N TRP A 327 15.68 -6.66 13.92
CA TRP A 327 15.18 -6.08 12.68
C TRP A 327 15.64 -6.87 11.46
N VAL A 328 14.88 -6.81 10.38
CA VAL A 328 15.21 -7.52 9.16
C VAL A 328 15.95 -6.59 8.20
N LYS A 329 17.16 -6.99 7.80
CA LYS A 329 17.99 -6.35 6.80
C LYS A 329 17.79 -7.02 5.46
N VAL A 330 17.53 -6.22 4.43
CA VAL A 330 17.50 -6.66 3.05
C VAL A 330 18.65 -6.01 2.31
N SER A 331 19.63 -6.81 1.93
CA SER A 331 20.76 -6.36 1.12
C SER A 331 20.42 -6.49 -0.36
N VAL A 332 20.63 -5.41 -1.11
CA VAL A 332 20.37 -5.34 -2.55
C VAL A 332 21.70 -5.40 -3.28
N SER A 333 21.91 -6.50 -3.99
CA SER A 333 23.14 -6.76 -4.75
C SER A 333 23.02 -6.26 -6.18
N PRO A 334 24.09 -5.73 -6.79
CA PRO A 334 24.11 -5.43 -8.21
C PRO A 334 24.06 -6.69 -9.10
N ALA A 335 24.31 -7.87 -8.52
CA ALA A 335 24.29 -9.15 -9.25
C ALA A 335 22.87 -9.49 -9.76
N ARG A 336 22.80 -9.99 -11.00
CA ARG A 336 21.49 -10.30 -11.62
C ARG A 336 20.83 -11.56 -11.07
N GLN A 337 21.58 -12.52 -10.57
CA GLN A 337 21.05 -13.81 -10.13
C GLN A 337 20.46 -13.78 -8.72
N THR A 338 21.04 -12.99 -7.81
CA THR A 338 20.55 -12.86 -6.42
C THR A 338 20.48 -11.37 -6.08
N ILE A 339 19.33 -10.76 -6.38
CA ILE A 339 19.13 -9.33 -6.17
C ILE A 339 18.98 -9.04 -4.67
N PHE A 340 18.18 -9.84 -3.97
CA PHE A 340 17.84 -9.62 -2.57
C PHE A 340 18.44 -10.73 -1.69
N ASN A 341 19.09 -10.33 -0.60
CA ASN A 341 19.50 -11.21 0.48
C ASN A 341 18.93 -10.70 1.79
N VAL A 342 18.17 -11.55 2.49
CA VAL A 342 17.45 -11.21 3.71
C VAL A 342 18.17 -11.82 4.91
N SER A 343 18.33 -11.04 5.96
CA SER A 343 18.96 -11.49 7.20
C SER A 343 18.33 -10.82 8.43
N LEU A 344 18.27 -11.55 9.55
CA LEU A 344 17.88 -11.00 10.83
C LEU A 344 19.10 -10.37 11.50
N GLN A 345 18.91 -9.20 12.09
CA GLN A 345 19.93 -8.47 12.83
C GLN A 345 19.46 -8.29 14.27
N ASP A 346 20.37 -8.51 15.21
CA ASP A 346 20.14 -8.23 16.63
C ASP A 346 20.69 -6.84 16.99
N VAL A 347 19.96 -6.13 17.86
CA VAL A 347 20.45 -4.89 18.45
C VAL A 347 21.58 -5.21 19.44
N PRO A 348 22.78 -4.62 19.31
CA PRO A 348 23.88 -4.85 20.24
C PRO A 348 23.50 -4.49 21.70
N LYS A 349 23.74 -5.43 22.63
CA LYS A 349 23.38 -5.24 24.05
C LYS A 349 24.09 -4.07 24.73
N ASN A 350 25.28 -3.73 24.26
CA ASN A 350 26.11 -2.63 24.77
C ASN A 350 25.81 -1.27 24.13
N LEU A 351 24.79 -1.20 23.26
CA LEU A 351 24.42 0.07 22.65
C LEU A 351 23.74 0.94 23.71
N PRO A 352 24.21 2.17 23.96
CA PRO A 352 23.57 3.05 24.92
C PRO A 352 22.14 3.40 24.48
N ILE A 353 21.27 3.57 25.48
CA ILE A 353 19.93 4.10 25.23
C ILE A 353 20.08 5.58 24.89
N PRO A 354 19.56 6.07 23.75
CA PRO A 354 19.52 7.50 23.48
C PRO A 354 18.79 8.27 24.60
N PRO A 355 19.07 9.56 24.78
CA PRO A 355 18.29 10.38 25.70
C PRO A 355 16.80 10.28 25.41
N ALA A 356 15.99 10.22 26.48
CA ALA A 356 14.54 10.21 26.32
C ALA A 356 14.10 11.45 25.52
N LEU A 357 13.21 11.23 24.56
CA LEU A 357 12.59 12.33 23.84
C LEU A 357 11.78 13.20 24.81
N PRO A 358 11.67 14.52 24.58
CA PRO A 358 10.82 15.37 25.41
C PRO A 358 9.42 14.78 25.48
N ALA A 359 8.88 14.64 26.69
CA ALA A 359 7.51 14.19 26.85
C ALA A 359 6.57 15.18 26.13
N VAL A 360 5.78 14.66 25.21
CA VAL A 360 4.69 15.44 24.63
C VAL A 360 3.72 15.76 25.77
N PRO A 361 3.30 17.04 25.97
CA PRO A 361 2.32 17.37 26.98
C PRO A 361 1.10 16.46 26.82
N ARG A 362 0.76 15.74 27.86
CA ARG A 362 -0.48 14.98 27.90
C ARG A 362 -1.60 16.02 27.94
N ASP A 363 -2.33 16.17 26.86
CA ASP A 363 -3.63 16.81 26.91
C ASP A 363 -4.57 15.91 27.72
N ASP A 364 -4.44 15.93 29.04
CA ASP A 364 -5.46 15.46 29.97
C ASP A 364 -6.65 16.42 29.90
N VAL A 365 -7.21 16.60 28.70
CA VAL A 365 -8.53 17.20 28.56
C VAL A 365 -9.48 16.13 29.08
N PRO A 366 -10.13 16.36 30.22
CA PRO A 366 -11.17 15.44 30.68
C PRO A 366 -12.16 15.30 29.53
N LEU A 367 -12.47 14.08 29.12
CA LEU A 367 -13.55 13.83 28.19
C LEU A 367 -14.73 14.65 28.66
N PRO A 368 -15.37 15.51 27.81
CA PRO A 368 -16.57 16.22 28.18
C PRO A 368 -17.51 15.17 28.74
N GLN A 369 -17.86 15.28 30.02
CA GLN A 369 -18.89 14.44 30.60
C GLN A 369 -20.09 14.61 29.69
N MET A 370 -20.48 13.55 29.03
CA MET A 370 -21.72 13.57 28.25
C MET A 370 -22.81 14.05 29.21
N PRO A 371 -23.57 15.11 28.87
CA PRO A 371 -24.66 15.51 29.72
C PRO A 371 -25.52 14.26 29.97
N GLU A 372 -25.77 13.95 31.23
CA GLU A 372 -26.71 12.90 31.58
C GLU A 372 -27.97 13.14 30.77
N ILE A 373 -28.26 12.24 29.85
CA ILE A 373 -29.53 12.29 29.10
C ILE A 373 -30.60 12.14 30.17
N PRO A 374 -31.48 13.14 30.40
CA PRO A 374 -32.54 13.02 31.36
C PRO A 374 -33.27 11.72 31.08
N ALA A 375 -33.45 10.89 32.10
CA ALA A 375 -34.20 9.66 31.95
C ALA A 375 -35.54 10.01 31.28
N LEU A 376 -35.81 9.42 30.13
CA LEU A 376 -37.11 9.56 29.49
C LEU A 376 -38.19 9.25 30.51
N PRO A 377 -39.26 10.08 30.68
CA PRO A 377 -40.33 9.78 31.59
C PRO A 377 -40.87 8.37 31.25
N ALA A 378 -41.03 7.54 32.27
CA ALA A 378 -41.58 6.20 32.11
C ALA A 378 -42.89 6.32 31.33
N LEU A 379 -43.00 5.56 30.25
CA LEU A 379 -44.25 5.42 29.54
C LEU A 379 -45.30 4.92 30.56
N PRO A 380 -46.49 5.51 30.59
CA PRO A 380 -47.53 5.03 31.49
C PRO A 380 -47.81 3.57 31.20
N ASP A 381 -47.87 2.78 32.27
CA ASP A 381 -48.22 1.35 32.20
C ASP A 381 -49.49 1.14 31.39
N SER A 382 -49.38 0.44 30.28
CA SER A 382 -50.50 0.04 29.41
C SER A 382 -51.31 -1.15 29.99
N SER A 383 -51.41 -1.24 31.33
CA SER A 383 -52.20 -2.28 32.01
C SER A 383 -53.57 -1.78 32.51
N SER A 384 -54.16 -0.76 31.93
CA SER A 384 -55.61 -0.52 32.11
C SER A 384 -56.39 -1.26 31.04
N VAL A 385 -56.78 -2.47 31.37
CA VAL A 385 -57.74 -3.29 30.63
C VAL A 385 -59.07 -2.51 30.58
N ALA A 386 -59.47 -2.05 29.41
CA ALA A 386 -60.81 -1.54 29.16
C ALA A 386 -61.81 -2.71 29.20
N PRO A 387 -63.01 -2.56 29.81
CA PRO A 387 -64.03 -3.63 29.83
C PRO A 387 -64.56 -3.92 28.43
N PRO A 388 -65.07 -5.16 28.17
CA PRO A 388 -65.47 -5.56 26.84
C PRO A 388 -66.79 -4.85 26.48
N LEU A 389 -66.77 -4.12 25.36
CA LEU A 389 -68.02 -3.64 24.73
C LEU A 389 -68.76 -4.81 24.11
N GLN A 390 -70.01 -4.97 24.55
CA GLN A 390 -70.93 -5.91 23.96
C GLN A 390 -71.21 -5.56 22.49
N GLY A 391 -71.22 -6.58 21.65
CA GLY A 391 -71.39 -6.47 20.23
C GLY A 391 -72.78 -6.08 19.79
N ASP A 392 -72.85 -5.29 18.74
CA ASP A 392 -73.93 -5.30 17.78
C ASP A 392 -73.38 -5.62 16.40
N GLY A 393 -73.96 -6.69 15.84
CA GLY A 393 -73.51 -7.20 14.57
C GLY A 393 -73.93 -6.32 13.39
N THR A 394 -72.93 -5.75 12.72
CA THR A 394 -73.12 -5.42 11.30
C THR A 394 -71.75 -5.46 10.63
N THR A 395 -71.60 -6.38 9.75
CA THR A 395 -70.46 -6.60 8.86
C THR A 395 -70.40 -5.51 7.78
N PRO A 396 -69.33 -4.73 7.63
CA PRO A 396 -69.13 -3.99 6.40
C PRO A 396 -68.20 -4.79 5.46
N GLY A 397 -68.60 -4.87 4.21
CA GLY A 397 -68.07 -5.65 3.16
C GLY A 397 -66.65 -5.24 2.78
N ALA A 398 -65.93 -6.20 2.26
CA ALA A 398 -64.57 -6.08 1.71
C ALA A 398 -64.50 -5.06 0.54
N PRO A 399 -63.41 -4.29 0.43
CA PRO A 399 -63.18 -3.44 -0.74
C PRO A 399 -62.75 -4.29 -1.95
N PRO A 400 -63.09 -3.86 -3.18
CA PRO A 400 -62.79 -4.61 -4.40
C PRO A 400 -61.30 -4.47 -4.79
N PRO A 401 -60.78 -5.42 -5.59
CA PRO A 401 -59.38 -5.37 -6.05
C PRO A 401 -59.17 -4.29 -7.12
N PRO A 402 -57.96 -3.72 -7.25
CA PRO A 402 -57.67 -2.73 -8.27
C PRO A 402 -57.57 -3.38 -9.66
N SER A 403 -58.30 -2.79 -10.62
CA SER A 403 -58.33 -3.17 -12.02
C SER A 403 -57.23 -2.47 -12.84
N GLY A 404 -56.52 -3.22 -13.67
CA GLY A 404 -56.10 -2.83 -14.98
C GLY A 404 -54.69 -2.26 -15.16
N PRO A 405 -54.00 -2.70 -16.21
CA PRO A 405 -52.61 -2.33 -16.49
C PRO A 405 -52.52 -0.97 -17.22
N ALA A 406 -51.44 -0.25 -16.93
CA ALA A 406 -51.07 1.00 -17.62
C ALA A 406 -50.52 0.72 -19.03
N PRO A 407 -50.71 1.66 -19.97
CA PRO A 407 -50.31 1.48 -21.37
C PRO A 407 -48.80 1.62 -21.60
N GLY A 408 -48.29 0.79 -22.54
CA GLY A 408 -46.91 0.70 -22.92
C GLY A 408 -46.37 1.92 -23.67
N LEU A 409 -45.13 2.21 -23.41
CA LEU A 409 -44.30 3.13 -24.20
C LEU A 409 -43.71 2.38 -25.40
N PRO A 410 -43.53 3.05 -26.57
CA PRO A 410 -43.07 2.42 -27.81
C PRO A 410 -41.54 2.16 -27.81
N ALA A 411 -41.19 1.01 -28.34
CA ALA A 411 -39.79 0.64 -28.60
C ALA A 411 -39.17 1.49 -29.72
N SER A 412 -38.04 2.12 -29.44
CA SER A 412 -37.18 2.75 -30.44
C SER A 412 -36.20 1.72 -31.00
N SER A 413 -36.37 1.40 -32.27
CA SER A 413 -35.43 0.64 -33.09
C SER A 413 -34.21 1.51 -33.43
N VAL A 414 -33.01 1.08 -33.05
CA VAL A 414 -31.74 1.63 -33.57
C VAL A 414 -31.15 0.61 -34.55
N GLN A 415 -31.18 0.97 -35.84
CA GLN A 415 -30.43 0.32 -36.91
C GLN A 415 -28.96 0.73 -36.79
N GLY A 416 -28.04 -0.23 -36.86
CA GLY A 416 -26.60 0.01 -37.05
C GLY A 416 -26.28 0.04 -38.57
N PRO A 417 -25.27 0.81 -38.97
CA PRO A 417 -24.77 0.83 -40.33
C PRO A 417 -23.73 -0.28 -40.60
N PRO A 418 -23.36 -0.50 -41.88
CA PRO A 418 -22.71 -1.67 -42.44
C PRO A 418 -21.24 -1.86 -42.04
#